data_55f21f4bcb4c2ada8d88c83d87cddc7d
#
_entry.id   55f21f4bcb4c2ada8d88c83d87cddc7d
#
_cell.length_a   1.000
_cell.length_b   1.000
_cell.length_c   1.000
_cell.angle_alpha   90.00
_cell.angle_beta   90.00
_cell.angle_gamma   90.00
#
_symmetry.space_group_name_H-M   'P 1'
#
loop_
_entity.id
_entity.type
_entity.pdbx_description
1 polymer ?
#
loop_
_entity_poly.entity_id
_entity_poly.type
_entity_poly.pdbx_seq_one_letter_code
_entity_poly.pdbx_strand_id
1 'polypeptide(L)'
;MEINIKSLTNAHSQPILDLILPIQQIEFNVPVTREAQPDLLDIDTYYSATGGGFWGAFDQDRLVGTIALIATGHHAGALRKMFVQKEYRGKEWGIAHGLLQTLEDYCTKCGITDLYLGTVKILIASHRFYERNGFQRIDKEALPAYFPRMAVDTIFYHLHLAKPQHHERD
;
A
#
# COMPACT_ATOMS: atom_id res chain seq x y z
N MET A 1 -6.37 -22.76 -6.77
CA MET A 1 -5.74 -21.88 -5.81
C MET A 1 -6.51 -20.56 -5.77
N GLU A 2 -6.96 -20.19 -4.58
CA GLU A 2 -7.77 -19.00 -4.42
C GLU A 2 -7.11 -18.03 -3.47
N ILE A 3 -6.88 -16.83 -3.96
CA ILE A 3 -6.41 -15.74 -3.13
C ILE A 3 -7.62 -14.85 -2.81
N ASN A 4 -7.82 -14.61 -1.52
CA ASN A 4 -8.93 -13.82 -1.04
C ASN A 4 -8.41 -12.51 -0.45
N ILE A 5 -8.87 -11.38 -0.98
CA ILE A 5 -8.45 -10.06 -0.49
C ILE A 5 -9.57 -9.46 0.35
N LYS A 6 -9.25 -9.03 1.57
CA LYS A 6 -10.25 -8.47 2.47
C LYS A 6 -9.64 -7.39 3.35
N SER A 7 -10.51 -6.57 3.95
CA SER A 7 -10.11 -5.54 4.90
C SER A 7 -9.54 -6.17 6.17
N LEU A 8 -8.52 -5.54 6.70
CA LEU A 8 -7.88 -5.96 7.95
C LEU A 8 -8.22 -4.98 9.07
N THR A 9 -8.19 -5.51 10.30
CA THR A 9 -8.48 -4.75 11.51
C THR A 9 -7.38 -5.04 12.53
N ASN A 10 -7.51 -4.46 13.73
CA ASN A 10 -6.57 -4.73 14.83
C ASN A 10 -6.46 -6.22 15.17
N ALA A 11 -7.50 -7.01 14.88
CA ALA A 11 -7.44 -8.45 15.08
C ALA A 11 -6.36 -9.13 14.24
N HIS A 12 -5.89 -8.46 13.18
CA HIS A 12 -4.88 -9.00 12.26
C HIS A 12 -3.47 -8.45 12.54
N SER A 13 -3.28 -7.67 13.61
CA SER A 13 -1.98 -7.03 13.86
C SER A 13 -0.82 -8.02 13.92
N GLN A 14 -0.99 -9.14 14.62
CA GLN A 14 0.10 -10.12 14.73
C GLN A 14 0.43 -10.78 13.38
N PRO A 15 -0.55 -11.28 12.61
CA PRO A 15 -0.24 -11.77 11.26
C PRO A 15 0.44 -10.75 10.35
N ILE A 16 0.05 -9.49 10.46
CA ILE A 16 0.68 -8.41 9.68
C ILE A 16 2.14 -8.24 10.08
N LEU A 17 2.43 -8.18 11.37
CA LEU A 17 3.80 -8.08 11.87
C LEU A 17 4.63 -9.28 11.44
N ASP A 18 4.05 -10.48 11.52
CA ASP A 18 4.74 -11.70 11.13
C ASP A 18 5.07 -11.72 9.63
N LEU A 19 4.27 -11.06 8.80
CA LEU A 19 4.54 -10.95 7.38
C LEU A 19 5.56 -9.85 7.07
N ILE A 20 5.34 -8.65 7.61
CA ILE A 20 6.07 -7.45 7.19
C ILE A 20 7.47 -7.37 7.78
N LEU A 21 7.64 -7.64 9.08
CA LEU A 21 8.94 -7.47 9.73
C LEU A 21 10.04 -8.32 9.10
N PRO A 22 9.83 -9.62 8.82
CA PRO A 22 10.88 -10.40 8.16
C PRO A 22 11.24 -9.87 6.78
N ILE A 23 10.26 -9.39 6.01
CA ILE A 23 10.54 -8.81 4.70
C ILE A 23 11.41 -7.56 4.85
N GLN A 24 11.04 -6.67 5.76
CA GLN A 24 11.81 -5.44 5.97
C GLN A 24 13.20 -5.71 6.51
N GLN A 25 13.28 -6.46 7.61
CA GLN A 25 14.50 -6.58 8.39
C GLN A 25 15.46 -7.61 7.83
N ILE A 26 14.95 -8.75 7.35
CA ILE A 26 15.77 -9.86 6.93
C ILE A 26 15.97 -9.88 5.43
N GLU A 27 14.89 -9.85 4.66
CA GLU A 27 15.00 -9.96 3.21
C GLU A 27 15.68 -8.73 2.60
N PHE A 28 15.28 -7.52 3.02
CA PHE A 28 15.78 -6.29 2.42
C PHE A 28 16.70 -5.48 3.32
N ASN A 29 16.93 -5.95 4.54
CA ASN A 29 17.84 -5.30 5.50
C ASN A 29 17.53 -3.81 5.69
N VAL A 30 16.24 -3.47 5.78
CA VAL A 30 15.79 -2.11 6.06
C VAL A 30 15.73 -1.94 7.57
N PRO A 31 16.38 -0.89 8.14
CA PRO A 31 16.47 -0.74 9.59
C PRO A 31 15.19 -0.14 10.20
N VAL A 32 14.09 -0.88 10.09
CA VAL A 32 12.80 -0.46 10.65
C VAL A 32 12.39 -1.49 11.69
N THR A 33 12.09 -1.04 12.90
CA THR A 33 11.71 -1.93 13.99
C THR A 33 10.20 -1.96 14.17
N ARG A 34 9.71 -2.93 14.95
CA ARG A 34 8.32 -2.98 15.37
C ARG A 34 7.93 -1.70 16.11
N GLU A 35 8.80 -1.26 17.01
CA GLU A 35 8.55 -0.09 17.85
C GLU A 35 8.48 1.21 17.03
N ALA A 36 9.16 1.25 15.89
CA ALA A 36 9.12 2.39 15.00
C ALA A 36 7.88 2.40 14.12
N GLN A 37 7.04 1.37 14.22
CA GLN A 37 5.83 1.23 13.41
C GLN A 37 4.60 1.03 14.29
N PRO A 38 4.25 2.04 15.11
CA PRO A 38 3.07 1.93 15.99
C PRO A 38 1.77 1.76 15.21
N ASP A 39 1.76 2.17 13.94
CA ASP A 39 0.60 1.98 13.07
C ASP A 39 0.24 0.50 12.87
N LEU A 40 1.22 -0.40 12.92
CA LEU A 40 0.95 -1.83 12.78
C LEU A 40 0.37 -2.44 14.06
N LEU A 41 0.46 -1.73 15.17
CA LEU A 41 -0.09 -2.16 16.45
C LEU A 41 -1.51 -1.64 16.67
N ASP A 42 -1.95 -0.67 15.86
CA ASP A 42 -3.28 -0.09 15.99
C ASP A 42 -3.78 0.39 14.62
N ILE A 43 -4.07 -0.57 13.77
CA ILE A 43 -4.47 -0.34 12.38
C ILE A 43 -5.73 0.50 12.31
N ASP A 44 -6.68 0.22 13.20
CA ASP A 44 -7.97 0.90 13.16
C ASP A 44 -7.81 2.40 13.38
N THR A 45 -6.96 2.80 14.31
CA THR A 45 -6.72 4.22 14.59
C THR A 45 -5.94 4.91 13.48
N TYR A 46 -4.88 4.28 12.99
CA TYR A 46 -3.98 4.91 12.03
C TYR A 46 -4.51 4.92 10.60
N TYR A 47 -5.38 3.99 10.25
CA TYR A 47 -5.84 3.86 8.87
C TYR A 47 -7.34 4.01 8.72
N SER A 48 -8.13 3.15 9.33
CA SER A 48 -9.58 3.12 9.10
C SER A 48 -10.30 4.33 9.69
N ALA A 49 -9.90 4.73 10.89
CA ALA A 49 -10.58 5.81 11.60
C ALA A 49 -10.44 7.17 10.90
N THR A 50 -9.39 7.33 10.10
CA THR A 50 -9.12 8.60 9.41
C THR A 50 -9.56 8.58 7.95
N GLY A 51 -10.29 7.55 7.53
CA GLY A 51 -10.83 7.47 6.17
C GLY A 51 -10.01 6.64 5.21
N GLY A 52 -8.90 6.09 5.66
CA GLY A 52 -8.10 5.15 4.85
C GLY A 52 -8.51 3.71 5.08
N GLY A 53 -7.58 2.81 4.86
CA GLY A 53 -7.86 1.39 5.06
C GLY A 53 -6.60 0.54 5.00
N PHE A 54 -6.77 -0.72 5.30
CA PHE A 54 -5.70 -1.71 5.31
C PHE A 54 -6.28 -3.02 4.80
N TRP A 55 -5.66 -3.59 3.77
CA TRP A 55 -6.17 -4.80 3.12
C TRP A 55 -5.11 -5.88 3.11
N GLY A 56 -5.56 -7.12 3.12
CA GLY A 56 -4.68 -8.27 3.07
C GLY A 56 -5.13 -9.30 2.06
N ALA A 57 -4.17 -9.98 1.47
CA ALA A 57 -4.40 -11.12 0.60
C ALA A 57 -4.12 -12.40 1.38
N PHE A 58 -5.07 -13.33 1.32
CA PHE A 58 -4.99 -14.58 2.07
C PHE A 58 -4.98 -15.77 1.12
N ASP A 59 -4.07 -16.70 1.38
CA ASP A 59 -4.12 -18.04 0.83
C ASP A 59 -4.72 -18.91 1.93
N GLN A 60 -6.02 -19.22 1.78
CA GLN A 60 -6.80 -19.83 2.86
C GLN A 60 -6.73 -18.94 4.11
N ASP A 61 -6.16 -19.40 5.20
CA ASP A 61 -6.08 -18.62 6.45
C ASP A 61 -4.76 -17.88 6.61
N ARG A 62 -3.86 -18.00 5.64
CA ARG A 62 -2.54 -17.42 5.72
C ARG A 62 -2.47 -16.07 5.04
N LEU A 63 -2.06 -15.06 5.78
CA LEU A 63 -1.84 -13.72 5.23
C LEU A 63 -0.53 -13.73 4.44
N VAL A 64 -0.62 -13.42 3.13
CA VAL A 64 0.54 -13.47 2.24
C VAL A 64 0.85 -12.13 1.56
N GLY A 65 0.01 -11.13 1.74
CA GLY A 65 0.26 -9.81 1.17
C GLY A 65 -0.56 -8.75 1.85
N THR A 66 -0.06 -7.51 1.81
CA THR A 66 -0.74 -6.36 2.42
C THR A 66 -0.64 -5.14 1.54
N ILE A 67 -1.56 -4.19 1.74
CA ILE A 67 -1.49 -2.84 1.23
C ILE A 67 -2.30 -1.95 2.16
N ALA A 68 -1.89 -0.70 2.32
CA ALA A 68 -2.59 0.23 3.20
C ALA A 68 -2.68 1.62 2.57
N LEU A 69 -3.67 2.38 3.03
CA LEU A 69 -3.92 3.73 2.56
C LEU A 69 -4.15 4.66 3.75
N ILE A 70 -3.38 5.74 3.79
CA ILE A 70 -3.69 6.86 4.67
C ILE A 70 -4.43 7.91 3.84
N ALA A 71 -5.64 8.27 4.26
CA ALA A 71 -6.34 9.38 3.64
C ALA A 71 -5.77 10.68 4.21
N THR A 72 -5.17 11.49 3.34
CA THR A 72 -4.46 12.69 3.77
C THR A 72 -5.33 13.95 3.73
N GLY A 73 -6.56 13.84 3.24
CA GLY A 73 -7.34 15.01 2.85
C GLY A 73 -6.91 15.47 1.46
N HIS A 74 -7.50 16.57 1.00
CA HIS A 74 -7.17 17.16 -0.31
C HIS A 74 -7.44 16.21 -1.49
N HIS A 75 -8.39 15.29 -1.33
CA HIS A 75 -8.71 14.25 -2.32
C HIS A 75 -7.50 13.36 -2.63
N ALA A 76 -6.61 13.17 -1.65
CA ALA A 76 -5.37 12.44 -1.83
C ALA A 76 -5.20 11.37 -0.77
N GLY A 77 -4.31 10.43 -1.05
CA GLY A 77 -3.97 9.38 -0.12
C GLY A 77 -2.52 8.96 -0.27
N ALA A 78 -1.99 8.39 0.81
CA ALA A 78 -0.64 7.84 0.82
C ALA A 78 -0.75 6.32 0.84
N LEU A 79 -0.18 5.69 -0.19
CA LEU A 79 -0.10 4.23 -0.28
C LEU A 79 1.03 3.77 0.63
N ARG A 80 0.74 2.81 1.50
CA ARG A 80 1.67 2.32 2.51
C ARG A 80 1.63 0.81 2.59
N LYS A 81 2.67 0.24 3.19
CA LYS A 81 2.69 -1.16 3.62
C LYS A 81 2.35 -2.15 2.51
N MET A 82 2.89 -1.91 1.31
CA MET A 82 2.73 -2.81 0.18
C MET A 82 3.78 -3.90 0.25
N PHE A 83 3.38 -5.09 0.68
CA PHE A 83 4.28 -6.22 0.86
C PHE A 83 3.61 -7.50 0.36
N VAL A 84 4.39 -8.36 -0.28
CA VAL A 84 3.93 -9.70 -0.68
C VAL A 84 5.03 -10.69 -0.29
N GLN A 85 4.64 -11.79 0.33
CA GLN A 85 5.57 -12.84 0.72
C GLN A 85 6.27 -13.38 -0.52
N LYS A 86 7.58 -13.63 -0.40
CA LYS A 86 8.44 -13.94 -1.54
C LYS A 86 7.88 -15.05 -2.43
N GLU A 87 7.38 -16.14 -1.82
CA GLU A 87 6.87 -17.30 -2.54
C GLU A 87 5.59 -17.01 -3.32
N TYR A 88 4.93 -15.90 -3.02
CA TYR A 88 3.66 -15.51 -3.64
C TYR A 88 3.80 -14.35 -4.61
N ARG A 89 5.03 -13.96 -4.94
CA ARG A 89 5.29 -12.87 -5.89
C ARG A 89 5.22 -13.42 -7.32
N GLY A 90 4.93 -12.52 -8.25
CA GLY A 90 4.91 -12.85 -9.66
C GLY A 90 3.53 -12.68 -10.27
N LYS A 91 3.52 -12.59 -11.60
CA LYS A 91 2.31 -12.32 -12.35
C LYS A 91 1.30 -13.46 -12.27
N GLU A 92 1.77 -14.69 -12.16
CA GLU A 92 0.90 -15.85 -12.10
C GLU A 92 0.03 -15.85 -10.84
N TRP A 93 0.49 -15.24 -9.76
CA TRP A 93 -0.32 -15.07 -8.56
C TRP A 93 -1.24 -13.86 -8.64
N GLY A 94 -0.76 -12.75 -9.22
CA GLY A 94 -1.53 -11.52 -9.36
C GLY A 94 -1.87 -10.83 -8.05
N ILE A 95 -1.18 -11.15 -6.95
CA ILE A 95 -1.53 -10.64 -5.62
C ILE A 95 -1.28 -9.15 -5.51
N ALA A 96 -0.10 -8.68 -5.92
CA ALA A 96 0.23 -7.26 -5.84
C ALA A 96 -0.77 -6.43 -6.64
N HIS A 97 -1.08 -6.87 -7.86
CA HIS A 97 -2.04 -6.18 -8.71
C HIS A 97 -3.43 -6.16 -8.08
N GLY A 98 -3.87 -7.28 -7.51
CA GLY A 98 -5.17 -7.37 -6.85
C GLY A 98 -5.28 -6.45 -5.64
N LEU A 99 -4.21 -6.38 -4.85
CA LEU A 99 -4.17 -5.47 -3.70
C LEU A 99 -4.24 -4.01 -4.14
N LEU A 100 -3.47 -3.65 -5.16
CA LEU A 100 -3.49 -2.28 -5.67
C LEU A 100 -4.86 -1.94 -6.24
N GLN A 101 -5.47 -2.84 -6.99
CA GLN A 101 -6.80 -2.62 -7.56
C GLN A 101 -7.85 -2.41 -6.46
N THR A 102 -7.76 -3.19 -5.39
CA THR A 102 -8.67 -3.05 -4.24
C THR A 102 -8.54 -1.67 -3.62
N LEU A 103 -7.31 -1.20 -3.43
CA LEU A 103 -7.06 0.14 -2.88
C LEU A 103 -7.58 1.22 -3.82
N GLU A 104 -7.34 1.09 -5.12
CA GLU A 104 -7.80 2.07 -6.10
C GLU A 104 -9.33 2.13 -6.17
N ASP A 105 -10.00 0.98 -6.08
CA ASP A 105 -11.46 0.94 -6.07
C ASP A 105 -12.01 1.67 -4.84
N TYR A 106 -11.37 1.47 -3.69
CA TYR A 106 -11.74 2.19 -2.47
C TYR A 106 -11.56 3.70 -2.66
N CYS A 107 -10.44 4.12 -3.25
CA CYS A 107 -10.17 5.53 -3.51
C CYS A 107 -11.24 6.15 -4.39
N THR A 108 -11.63 5.45 -5.44
CA THR A 108 -12.68 5.92 -6.35
C THR A 108 -13.99 6.14 -5.61
N LYS A 109 -14.36 5.21 -4.73
CA LYS A 109 -15.59 5.34 -3.93
C LYS A 109 -15.53 6.50 -2.95
N CYS A 110 -14.35 6.83 -2.44
CA CYS A 110 -14.18 7.87 -1.43
C CYS A 110 -13.85 9.24 -2.01
N GLY A 111 -13.71 9.35 -3.33
CA GLY A 111 -13.36 10.61 -3.98
C GLY A 111 -11.88 10.96 -3.88
N ILE A 112 -11.03 9.99 -3.64
CA ILE A 112 -9.57 10.17 -3.64
C ILE A 112 -9.09 10.06 -5.09
N THR A 113 -8.44 11.11 -5.59
CA THR A 113 -8.01 11.19 -6.99
C THR A 113 -6.50 11.10 -7.15
N ASP A 114 -5.74 11.30 -6.09
CA ASP A 114 -4.29 11.33 -6.17
C ASP A 114 -3.68 10.45 -5.10
N LEU A 115 -2.80 9.57 -5.54
CA LEU A 115 -2.05 8.67 -4.66
C LEU A 115 -0.58 9.03 -4.70
N TYR A 116 0.02 9.08 -3.53
CA TYR A 116 1.45 9.30 -3.37
C TYR A 116 2.05 8.17 -2.59
N LEU A 117 3.30 7.86 -2.84
CA LEU A 117 4.02 6.89 -2.02
C LEU A 117 5.49 7.23 -1.95
N GLY A 118 6.14 6.81 -0.86
CA GLY A 118 7.57 6.85 -0.72
C GLY A 118 8.11 5.43 -0.57
N THR A 119 9.30 5.18 -1.09
CA THR A 119 9.94 3.89 -1.00
C THR A 119 11.45 4.05 -0.91
N VAL A 120 12.15 2.93 -0.78
CA VAL A 120 13.60 2.91 -0.67
C VAL A 120 14.21 2.39 -1.95
N LYS A 121 15.47 2.81 -2.20
CA LYS A 121 16.16 2.51 -3.45
C LYS A 121 16.33 1.03 -3.70
N ILE A 122 16.54 0.24 -2.64
CA ILE A 122 16.84 -1.18 -2.77
C ILE A 122 15.64 -2.00 -3.29
N LEU A 123 14.41 -1.50 -3.16
CA LEU A 123 13.22 -2.23 -3.57
C LEU A 123 12.92 -2.06 -5.06
N ILE A 124 13.84 -2.52 -5.91
CA ILE A 124 13.78 -2.31 -7.36
C ILE A 124 12.54 -2.93 -8.00
N ALA A 125 12.15 -4.13 -7.57
CA ALA A 125 10.97 -4.79 -8.11
C ALA A 125 9.70 -4.00 -7.83
N SER A 126 9.64 -3.33 -6.67
CA SER A 126 8.51 -2.47 -6.34
C SER A 126 8.46 -1.25 -7.26
N HIS A 127 9.62 -0.64 -7.56
CA HIS A 127 9.68 0.48 -8.49
C HIS A 127 9.09 0.11 -9.84
N ARG A 128 9.48 -1.05 -10.38
CA ARG A 128 8.98 -1.53 -11.66
C ARG A 128 7.47 -1.78 -11.61
N PHE A 129 7.00 -2.35 -10.49
CA PHE A 129 5.58 -2.60 -10.30
C PHE A 129 4.79 -1.30 -10.33
N TYR A 130 5.23 -0.28 -9.57
CA TYR A 130 4.53 0.99 -9.55
C TYR A 130 4.52 1.65 -10.93
N GLU A 131 5.65 1.65 -11.62
CA GLU A 131 5.76 2.26 -12.94
C GLU A 131 4.86 1.56 -13.96
N ARG A 132 4.78 0.22 -13.92
CA ARG A 132 3.90 -0.52 -14.81
C ARG A 132 2.42 -0.24 -14.54
N ASN A 133 2.11 0.20 -13.34
CA ASN A 133 0.73 0.50 -12.94
C ASN A 133 0.41 1.99 -12.96
N GLY A 134 1.20 2.77 -13.70
CA GLY A 134 0.88 4.14 -14.00
C GLY A 134 1.44 5.18 -13.05
N PHE A 135 2.15 4.76 -12.00
CA PHE A 135 2.78 5.71 -11.09
C PHE A 135 3.97 6.37 -11.79
N GLN A 136 4.12 7.66 -11.58
CA GLN A 136 5.24 8.42 -12.12
C GLN A 136 6.15 8.87 -11.00
N ARG A 137 7.45 8.71 -11.21
CA ARG A 137 8.44 9.14 -10.23
C ARG A 137 8.44 10.67 -10.14
N ILE A 138 8.46 11.18 -8.93
CA ILE A 138 8.49 12.62 -8.67
C ILE A 138 9.64 12.95 -7.72
N ASP A 139 10.08 14.20 -7.76
CA ASP A 139 11.10 14.68 -6.82
C ASP A 139 10.47 14.88 -5.45
N LYS A 140 11.28 14.77 -4.42
CA LYS A 140 10.87 15.01 -3.05
C LYS A 140 10.17 16.37 -2.89
N GLU A 141 10.66 17.36 -3.61
CA GLU A 141 10.10 18.73 -3.55
C GLU A 141 8.71 18.82 -4.17
N ALA A 142 8.35 17.87 -5.01
CA ALA A 142 7.02 17.82 -5.63
C ALA A 142 5.97 17.16 -4.73
N LEU A 143 6.38 16.58 -3.60
CA LEU A 143 5.44 15.99 -2.66
C LEU A 143 4.60 17.08 -2.00
N PRO A 144 3.28 16.84 -1.84
CA PRO A 144 2.46 17.80 -1.08
C PRO A 144 2.94 17.88 0.37
N ALA A 145 2.75 19.05 0.98
CA ALA A 145 3.14 19.26 2.36
C ALA A 145 2.43 18.32 3.33
N TYR A 146 1.24 17.86 2.97
CA TYR A 146 0.44 16.98 3.81
C TYR A 146 0.81 15.50 3.67
N PHE A 147 1.76 15.15 2.80
CA PHE A 147 2.18 13.76 2.65
C PHE A 147 2.96 13.30 3.89
N PRO A 148 2.57 12.19 4.54
CA PRO A 148 3.26 11.70 5.73
C PRO A 148 4.55 10.97 5.35
N ARG A 149 5.66 11.71 5.36
CA ARG A 149 6.95 11.17 4.95
C ARG A 149 7.58 10.29 6.02
N MET A 150 8.14 9.15 5.57
CA MET A 150 8.97 8.31 6.43
C MET A 150 10.44 8.68 6.22
N ALA A 151 11.20 8.68 7.30
CA ALA A 151 12.60 9.12 7.26
C ALA A 151 13.46 8.27 6.30
N VAL A 152 13.13 6.98 6.16
CA VAL A 152 13.91 6.07 5.32
C VAL A 152 13.59 6.21 3.83
N ASP A 153 12.49 6.85 3.47
CA ASP A 153 12.07 6.94 2.08
C ASP A 153 12.88 7.96 1.30
N THR A 154 13.36 7.57 0.13
CA THR A 154 14.18 8.43 -0.72
C THR A 154 13.67 8.52 -2.14
N ILE A 155 12.73 7.68 -2.54
CA ILE A 155 12.16 7.64 -3.89
C ILE A 155 10.65 7.77 -3.75
N PHE A 156 10.07 8.65 -4.58
CA PHE A 156 8.66 9.02 -4.44
C PHE A 156 7.93 8.89 -5.77
N TYR A 157 6.67 8.50 -5.69
CA TYR A 157 5.81 8.28 -6.84
C TYR A 157 4.45 8.93 -6.63
N HIS A 158 3.82 9.28 -7.74
CA HIS A 158 2.48 9.86 -7.78
C HIS A 158 1.65 9.19 -8.86
N LEU A 159 0.40 8.92 -8.56
CA LEU A 159 -0.59 8.44 -9.53
C LEU A 159 -1.84 9.28 -9.42
N HIS A 160 -2.25 9.85 -10.56
CA HIS A 160 -3.56 10.50 -10.65
C HIS A 160 -4.56 9.46 -11.15
N LEU A 161 -5.59 9.21 -10.34
CA LEU A 161 -6.64 8.26 -10.70
C LEU A 161 -7.64 8.93 -11.62
N ALA A 162 -7.83 8.34 -12.79
CA ALA A 162 -8.85 8.83 -13.71
C ALA A 162 -10.22 8.64 -13.10
N LYS A 163 -11.08 9.63 -13.23
CA LYS A 163 -12.48 9.47 -12.83
C LYS A 163 -13.09 8.34 -13.65
N PRO A 164 -13.95 7.49 -13.03
CA PRO A 164 -14.66 6.52 -13.82
C PRO A 164 -15.37 7.25 -14.96
N GLN A 165 -15.11 6.80 -16.18
CA GLN A 165 -15.84 7.37 -17.30
C GLN A 165 -17.28 6.92 -17.17
N HIS A 166 -18.13 7.86 -16.88
CA HIS A 166 -19.53 7.62 -17.09
C HIS A 166 -19.71 7.65 -18.59
N HIS A 167 -19.74 6.48 -19.15
CA HIS A 167 -20.24 6.40 -20.49
C HIS A 167 -21.71 6.65 -20.39
N GLU A 168 -22.00 7.86 -20.56
CA GLU A 168 -23.34 8.11 -20.62
C GLU A 168 -23.85 7.59 -21.82
N ARG A 169 -23.86 7.13 -21.60
CA ARG A 169 -24.04 6.84 -22.27
C ARG A 169 -24.59 6.65 -22.62
N ASP A 170 -24.30 6.74 -22.54
CA ASP A 170 -24.51 6.76 -22.74
C ASP A 170 -25.01 6.84 -22.79
#